data_0f527e5e6da6fef559965538b9f369d9
#
_entry.id   0f527e5e6da6fef559965538b9f369d9
#
_cell.length_a   1.000
_cell.length_b   1.000
_cell.length_c   1.000
_cell.angle_alpha   90.00
_cell.angle_beta   90.00
_cell.angle_gamma   90.00
#
_symmetry.space_group_name_H-M   'P 1'
#
loop_
_entity.id
_entity.type
_entity.pdbx_description
1 polymer ?
#
loop_
_entity_poly.entity_id
_entity_poly.type
_entity_poly.pdbx_seq_one_letter_code
_entity_poly.pdbx_strand_id
1 'polypeptide(L)'
;MKERSILFVCHGNICRSVMAEYIMKSMAPEIRCESRAVSHEDEGRDIYYSAKQCLDNHGIAYDRHRAKVITQEDYDSFDEIYVMDHENLRMMRWIVDDYDHKIRMLTGQEIEDPWYTDRFDEVFEQIRKGIEEIL
;
A
#
# COMPACT_ATOMS: atom_id res chain seq x y z
N MET A 1 15.86 -17.68 -10.76
CA MET A 1 15.58 -16.84 -9.60
C MET A 1 14.10 -16.57 -9.51
N LYS A 2 13.58 -16.62 -8.31
CA LYS A 2 12.17 -16.32 -8.08
C LYS A 2 11.94 -14.83 -8.15
N GLU A 3 10.98 -14.38 -8.93
CA GLU A 3 10.59 -12.99 -8.99
C GLU A 3 9.80 -12.63 -7.72
N ARG A 4 10.09 -11.46 -7.16
CA ARG A 4 9.34 -10.96 -6.01
C ARG A 4 8.04 -10.34 -6.47
N SER A 5 7.00 -10.50 -5.66
CA SER A 5 5.74 -9.79 -5.85
C SER A 5 5.27 -9.24 -4.51
N ILE A 6 4.88 -7.97 -4.50
CA ILE A 6 4.58 -7.23 -3.28
C ILE A 6 3.21 -6.56 -3.41
N LEU A 7 2.39 -6.73 -2.37
CA LEU A 7 1.09 -6.10 -2.28
C LEU A 7 1.07 -5.16 -1.08
N PHE A 8 0.72 -3.90 -1.30
CA PHE A 8 0.54 -2.93 -0.22
C PHE A 8 -0.94 -2.79 0.11
N VAL A 9 -1.27 -2.73 1.38
CA VAL A 9 -2.66 -2.66 1.84
C VAL A 9 -2.82 -1.56 2.88
N CYS A 10 -3.87 -0.77 2.74
CA CYS A 10 -4.26 0.21 3.76
C CYS A 10 -5.77 0.23 3.89
N HIS A 11 -6.33 1.18 4.62
CA HIS A 11 -7.76 1.24 4.87
C HIS A 11 -8.58 1.37 3.58
N GLY A 12 -8.38 2.45 2.83
CA GLY A 12 -9.22 2.78 1.68
C GLY A 12 -8.60 2.56 0.31
N ASN A 13 -7.30 2.34 0.24
CA ASN A 13 -6.57 2.17 -1.03
C ASN A 13 -6.63 3.40 -1.95
N ILE A 14 -6.70 4.58 -1.37
CA ILE A 14 -6.67 5.84 -2.13
C ILE A 14 -5.54 6.77 -1.70
N CYS A 15 -4.83 6.47 -0.60
CA CYS A 15 -3.69 7.26 -0.12
C CYS A 15 -2.46 6.39 0.11
N ARG A 16 -2.29 5.82 1.30
CA ARG A 16 -1.04 5.14 1.71
C ARG A 16 -0.63 3.98 0.81
N SER A 17 -1.51 3.04 0.59
CA SER A 17 -1.14 1.82 -0.17
C SER A 17 -0.87 2.12 -1.64
N VAL A 18 -1.65 3.00 -2.25
CA VAL A 18 -1.43 3.35 -3.66
C VAL A 18 -0.18 4.22 -3.83
N MET A 19 0.12 5.09 -2.86
CA MET A 19 1.40 5.83 -2.86
C MET A 19 2.56 4.84 -2.78
N ALA A 20 2.47 3.85 -1.89
CA ALA A 20 3.49 2.82 -1.76
C ALA A 20 3.69 2.05 -3.07
N GLU A 21 2.60 1.70 -3.73
CA GLU A 21 2.65 1.01 -5.02
C GLU A 21 3.48 1.80 -6.03
N TYR A 22 3.21 3.08 -6.21
CA TYR A 22 3.91 3.87 -7.22
C TYR A 22 5.32 4.27 -6.82
N ILE A 23 5.58 4.45 -5.52
CA ILE A 23 6.94 4.63 -5.02
C ILE A 23 7.77 3.38 -5.34
N MET A 24 7.23 2.19 -5.03
CA MET A 24 7.91 0.93 -5.33
C MET A 24 8.17 0.78 -6.83
N LYS A 25 7.20 1.06 -7.67
CA LYS A 25 7.35 0.97 -9.13
C LYS A 25 8.42 1.92 -9.66
N SER A 26 8.58 3.07 -9.02
CA SER A 26 9.62 4.03 -9.35
C SER A 26 11.01 3.53 -8.96
N MET A 27 11.13 2.85 -7.83
CA MET A 27 12.41 2.38 -7.29
C MET A 27 12.84 1.02 -7.84
N ALA A 28 11.88 0.13 -8.07
CA ALA A 28 12.15 -1.25 -8.48
C ALA A 28 11.09 -1.71 -9.48
N PRO A 29 11.13 -1.17 -10.72
CA PRO A 29 10.09 -1.46 -11.72
C PRO A 29 10.01 -2.93 -12.13
N GLU A 30 11.03 -3.72 -11.86
CA GLU A 30 11.05 -5.16 -12.15
C GLU A 30 10.23 -5.98 -11.14
N ILE A 31 9.88 -5.41 -9.99
CA ILE A 31 9.08 -6.12 -8.99
C ILE A 31 7.60 -5.94 -9.30
N ARG A 32 6.85 -7.03 -9.37
CA ARG A 32 5.41 -6.97 -9.51
C ARG A 32 4.81 -6.36 -8.25
N CYS A 33 4.06 -5.27 -8.39
CA CYS A 33 3.53 -4.55 -7.25
C CYS A 33 2.12 -4.05 -7.52
N GLU A 34 1.23 -4.24 -6.56
CA GLU A 34 -0.12 -3.71 -6.58
C GLU A 34 -0.53 -3.24 -5.18
N SER A 35 -1.72 -2.69 -5.06
CA SER A 35 -2.24 -2.22 -3.78
C SER A 35 -3.73 -2.54 -3.64
N ARG A 36 -4.19 -2.66 -2.38
CA ARG A 36 -5.59 -3.00 -2.06
C ARG A 36 -6.03 -2.28 -0.79
N ALA A 37 -7.33 -2.36 -0.52
CA ALA A 37 -7.97 -1.83 0.68
C ALA A 37 -8.44 -2.95 1.60
N VAL A 38 -8.68 -2.62 2.86
CA VAL A 38 -9.41 -3.50 3.79
C VAL A 38 -10.86 -3.05 3.99
N SER A 39 -11.23 -1.88 3.45
CA SER A 39 -12.57 -1.32 3.57
C SER A 39 -13.19 -1.08 2.20
N HIS A 40 -14.51 -1.23 2.11
CA HIS A 40 -15.27 -0.94 0.90
C HIS A 40 -15.63 0.54 0.74
N GLU A 41 -15.29 1.38 1.72
CA GLU A 41 -15.70 2.80 1.75
C GLU A 41 -15.33 3.57 0.49
N ASP A 42 -14.14 3.33 -0.05
CA ASP A 42 -13.63 4.06 -1.21
C ASP A 42 -13.54 3.20 -2.47
N GLU A 43 -14.20 2.06 -2.47
CA GLU A 43 -14.13 1.11 -3.58
C GLU A 43 -14.48 1.79 -4.92
N GLY A 44 -13.62 1.57 -5.90
CA GLY A 44 -13.79 2.12 -7.24
C GLY A 44 -13.22 3.52 -7.42
N ARG A 45 -12.78 4.19 -6.35
CA ARG A 45 -12.24 5.55 -6.44
C ARG A 45 -10.80 5.57 -6.93
N ASP A 46 -10.46 6.68 -7.58
CA ASP A 46 -9.09 6.98 -7.99
C ASP A 46 -8.28 7.47 -6.77
N ILE A 47 -6.98 7.65 -6.97
CA ILE A 47 -6.07 8.21 -5.95
C ILE A 47 -6.65 9.53 -5.44
N TYR A 48 -6.64 9.71 -4.12
CA TYR A 48 -7.10 10.94 -3.50
C TYR A 48 -6.27 12.13 -4.00
N TYR A 49 -6.93 13.27 -4.21
CA TYR A 49 -6.32 14.45 -4.82
C TYR A 49 -4.99 14.86 -4.16
N SER A 50 -4.98 14.94 -2.82
CA SER A 50 -3.75 15.34 -2.10
C SER A 50 -2.63 14.31 -2.22
N ALA A 51 -2.98 13.04 -2.37
CA ALA A 51 -1.99 11.99 -2.63
C ALA A 51 -1.39 12.14 -4.02
N LYS A 52 -2.22 12.48 -5.02
CA LYS A 52 -1.72 12.77 -6.38
C LYS A 52 -0.75 13.94 -6.36
N GLN A 53 -1.12 15.03 -5.67
CA GLN A 53 -0.24 16.19 -5.56
C GLN A 53 1.09 15.83 -4.92
N CYS A 54 1.05 15.01 -3.87
CA CYS A 54 2.26 14.56 -3.18
C CYS A 54 3.17 13.77 -4.14
N LEU A 55 2.59 12.84 -4.89
CA LEU A 55 3.35 12.07 -5.88
C LEU A 55 3.94 12.98 -6.96
N ASP A 56 3.14 13.92 -7.46
CA ASP A 56 3.60 14.90 -8.45
C ASP A 56 4.78 15.72 -7.93
N ASN A 57 4.68 16.20 -6.68
CA ASN A 57 5.72 17.03 -6.05
C ASN A 57 7.03 16.27 -5.86
N HIS A 58 6.96 14.95 -5.75
CA HIS A 58 8.14 14.10 -5.58
C HIS A 58 8.59 13.45 -6.89
N GLY A 59 7.98 13.82 -8.01
CA GLY A 59 8.37 13.31 -9.32
C GLY A 59 8.03 11.84 -9.56
N ILE A 60 7.03 11.32 -8.86
CA ILE A 60 6.60 9.93 -8.98
C ILE A 60 5.46 9.83 -10.00
N ALA A 61 5.68 9.07 -11.08
CA ALA A 61 4.64 8.82 -12.08
C ALA A 61 3.59 7.85 -11.55
N TYR A 62 2.35 8.03 -11.96
CA TYR A 62 1.26 7.15 -11.60
C TYR A 62 0.21 7.13 -12.72
N ASP A 63 -0.58 6.06 -12.75
CA ASP A 63 -1.67 5.91 -13.69
C ASP A 63 -3.00 6.08 -12.98
N ARG A 64 -4.08 6.05 -13.75
CA ARG A 64 -5.42 6.04 -13.19
C ARG A 64 -5.59 4.80 -12.32
N HIS A 65 -6.11 4.99 -11.11
CA HIS A 65 -6.25 3.97 -10.11
C HIS A 65 -7.73 3.67 -9.84
N ARG A 66 -8.00 2.47 -9.38
CA ARG A 66 -9.33 2.07 -8.93
C ARG A 66 -9.18 1.28 -7.63
N ALA A 67 -9.60 1.86 -6.52
CA ALA A 67 -9.49 1.22 -5.21
C ALA A 67 -10.28 -0.10 -5.18
N LYS A 68 -9.66 -1.15 -4.66
CA LYS A 68 -10.23 -2.50 -4.54
C LYS A 68 -9.94 -3.08 -3.19
N VAL A 69 -10.91 -3.80 -2.63
CA VAL A 69 -10.71 -4.54 -1.39
C VAL A 69 -9.92 -5.82 -1.68
N ILE A 70 -9.00 -6.17 -0.80
CA ILE A 70 -8.20 -7.39 -0.92
C ILE A 70 -9.10 -8.63 -0.87
N THR A 71 -8.72 -9.66 -1.61
CA THR A 71 -9.38 -10.97 -1.62
C THR A 71 -8.39 -12.05 -1.20
N GLN A 72 -8.90 -13.24 -0.88
CA GLN A 72 -8.02 -14.39 -0.60
C GLN A 72 -7.17 -14.72 -1.82
N GLU A 73 -7.74 -14.57 -3.01
CA GLU A 73 -7.02 -14.81 -4.27
C GLU A 73 -5.84 -13.84 -4.41
N ASP A 74 -6.02 -12.56 -4.04
CA ASP A 74 -4.92 -11.59 -4.01
C ASP A 74 -3.83 -12.08 -3.05
N TYR A 75 -4.23 -12.50 -1.84
CA TYR A 75 -3.30 -13.02 -0.84
C TYR A 75 -2.46 -14.16 -1.42
N ASP A 76 -3.12 -15.10 -2.09
CA ASP A 76 -2.45 -16.28 -2.63
C ASP A 76 -1.46 -15.94 -3.74
N SER A 77 -1.68 -14.84 -4.46
CA SER A 77 -0.89 -14.52 -5.66
C SER A 77 0.32 -13.62 -5.41
N PHE A 78 0.48 -13.07 -4.21
CA PHE A 78 1.63 -12.22 -3.87
C PHE A 78 2.52 -12.89 -2.84
N ASP A 79 3.84 -12.70 -2.98
CA ASP A 79 4.83 -13.29 -2.06
C ASP A 79 4.89 -12.55 -0.72
N GLU A 80 4.72 -11.23 -0.75
CA GLU A 80 4.84 -10.38 0.43
C GLU A 80 3.67 -9.41 0.47
N ILE A 81 3.10 -9.21 1.65
CA ILE A 81 1.98 -8.30 1.85
C ILE A 81 2.30 -7.37 3.01
N TYR A 82 2.26 -6.07 2.77
CA TYR A 82 2.57 -5.05 3.77
C TYR A 82 1.38 -4.16 4.05
N VAL A 83 1.06 -4.00 5.33
CA VAL A 83 0.02 -3.08 5.81
C VAL A 83 0.68 -1.88 6.47
N MET A 84 -0.09 -0.83 6.72
CA MET A 84 0.45 0.46 7.18
C MET A 84 0.31 0.66 8.69
N ASP A 85 -0.68 0.04 9.31
CA ASP A 85 -0.92 0.18 10.74
C ASP A 85 -1.57 -1.08 11.32
N HIS A 86 -1.71 -1.10 12.66
CA HIS A 86 -2.28 -2.25 13.35
C HIS A 86 -3.76 -2.45 13.04
N GLU A 87 -4.48 -1.39 12.75
CA GLU A 87 -5.90 -1.51 12.36
C GLU A 87 -6.03 -2.23 11.03
N ASN A 88 -5.18 -1.90 10.05
CA ASN A 88 -5.14 -2.63 8.79
C ASN A 88 -4.88 -4.11 9.03
N LEU A 89 -3.91 -4.41 9.90
CA LEU A 89 -3.55 -5.79 10.23
C LEU A 89 -4.72 -6.54 10.84
N ARG A 90 -5.41 -5.89 11.79
CA ARG A 90 -6.57 -6.49 12.46
C ARG A 90 -7.70 -6.76 11.46
N MET A 91 -8.01 -5.80 10.59
CA MET A 91 -9.06 -5.95 9.60
C MET A 91 -8.75 -7.02 8.57
N MET A 92 -7.47 -7.18 8.21
CA MET A 92 -7.03 -8.24 7.29
C MET A 92 -7.44 -9.62 7.76
N ARG A 93 -7.41 -9.86 9.08
CA ARG A 93 -7.76 -11.17 9.67
C ARG A 93 -9.21 -11.56 9.43
N TRP A 94 -10.08 -10.59 9.19
CA TRP A 94 -11.51 -10.85 8.89
C TRP A 94 -11.74 -11.11 7.41
N ILE A 95 -10.77 -10.79 6.55
CA ILE A 95 -10.92 -10.86 5.10
C ILE A 95 -10.18 -12.05 4.52
N VAL A 96 -8.93 -12.28 4.98
CA VAL A 96 -8.08 -13.33 4.43
C VAL A 96 -7.53 -14.22 5.54
N ASP A 97 -7.25 -15.48 5.16
CA ASP A 97 -6.54 -16.43 5.99
C ASP A 97 -5.05 -16.29 5.70
N ASP A 98 -4.27 -15.87 6.70
CA ASP A 98 -2.82 -15.69 6.59
C ASP A 98 -2.10 -17.02 6.88
N TYR A 99 -2.47 -18.08 6.17
CA TYR A 99 -1.93 -19.42 6.38
C TYR A 99 -0.43 -19.51 6.12
N ASP A 100 0.13 -18.59 5.34
CA ASP A 100 1.54 -18.58 4.96
C ASP A 100 2.34 -17.51 5.72
N HIS A 101 1.73 -16.85 6.69
CA HIS A 101 2.36 -15.84 7.55
C HIS A 101 3.13 -14.77 6.77
N LYS A 102 2.55 -14.26 5.68
CA LYS A 102 3.24 -13.29 4.84
C LYS A 102 2.77 -11.84 5.00
N ILE A 103 1.83 -11.59 5.91
CA ILE A 103 1.34 -10.23 6.19
C ILE A 103 2.20 -9.59 7.25
N ARG A 104 2.76 -8.41 6.96
CA ARG A 104 3.63 -7.67 7.87
C ARG A 104 3.34 -6.18 7.78
N MET A 105 3.72 -5.44 8.82
CA MET A 105 3.72 -3.98 8.73
C MET A 105 4.91 -3.53 7.90
N LEU A 106 4.71 -2.49 7.08
CA LEU A 106 5.78 -1.97 6.23
C LEU A 106 6.95 -1.42 7.04
N THR A 107 6.65 -0.76 8.15
CA THR A 107 7.65 -0.20 9.06
C THR A 107 7.45 -0.74 10.46
N GLY A 108 8.47 -0.58 11.31
CA GLY A 108 8.37 -0.99 12.72
C GLY A 108 7.40 -0.15 13.53
N GLN A 109 7.01 1.00 13.01
CA GLN A 109 6.02 1.88 13.63
C GLN A 109 4.85 2.08 12.67
N GLU A 110 3.70 2.47 13.22
CA GLU A 110 2.53 2.75 12.39
C GLU A 110 2.78 3.97 11.50
N ILE A 111 2.28 3.90 10.26
CA ILE A 111 2.24 5.03 9.35
C ILE A 111 0.88 5.68 9.49
N GLU A 112 0.84 6.93 9.89
CA GLU A 112 -0.42 7.65 10.09
C GLU A 112 -1.22 7.76 8.79
N ASP A 113 -2.54 7.86 8.92
CA ASP A 113 -3.42 8.04 7.77
C ASP A 113 -3.50 9.53 7.42
N PRO A 114 -2.93 9.96 6.27
CA PRO A 114 -2.87 11.36 5.90
C PRO A 114 -4.24 11.95 5.54
N TRP A 115 -5.25 11.10 5.33
CA TRP A 115 -6.63 11.55 5.17
C TRP A 115 -7.06 12.38 6.37
N TYR A 116 -6.64 11.98 7.59
CA TYR A 116 -7.01 12.67 8.82
C TYR A 116 -6.03 13.77 9.22
N THR A 117 -4.74 13.58 8.94
CA THR A 117 -3.68 14.48 9.42
C THR A 117 -3.23 15.49 8.38
N ASP A 118 -3.52 15.24 7.10
CA ASP A 118 -3.08 16.03 5.96
C ASP A 118 -1.55 16.10 5.79
N ARG A 119 -0.81 15.26 6.52
CA ARG A 119 0.66 15.24 6.46
C ARG A 119 1.18 14.28 5.41
N PHE A 120 0.87 14.57 4.15
CA PHE A 120 1.22 13.69 3.02
C PHE A 120 2.73 13.58 2.81
N ASP A 121 3.48 14.66 2.97
CA ASP A 121 4.93 14.60 2.76
C ASP A 121 5.64 13.73 3.80
N GLU A 122 5.25 13.84 5.06
CA GLU A 122 5.79 12.99 6.12
C GLU A 122 5.44 11.53 5.89
N VAL A 123 4.20 11.26 5.51
CA VAL A 123 3.75 9.91 5.21
C VAL A 123 4.50 9.35 3.99
N PHE A 124 4.70 10.16 2.96
CA PHE A 124 5.48 9.78 1.78
C PHE A 124 6.88 9.33 2.20
N GLU A 125 7.56 10.11 3.03
CA GLU A 125 8.92 9.78 3.48
C GLU A 125 8.96 8.51 4.33
N GLN A 126 7.97 8.31 5.20
CA GLN A 126 7.87 7.08 6.00
C GLN A 126 7.71 5.86 5.10
N ILE A 127 6.85 5.95 4.09
CA ILE A 127 6.62 4.87 3.13
C ILE A 127 7.88 4.60 2.31
N ARG A 128 8.51 5.66 1.80
CA ARG A 128 9.74 5.53 1.00
C ARG A 128 10.85 4.83 1.79
N LYS A 129 11.04 5.22 3.05
CA LYS A 129 12.01 4.58 3.92
C LYS A 129 11.69 3.12 4.17
N GLY A 130 10.41 2.81 4.43
CA GLY A 130 9.97 1.43 4.63
C GLY A 130 10.24 0.58 3.40
N ILE A 131 10.00 1.13 2.21
CA ILE A 131 10.27 0.43 0.96
C ILE A 131 11.77 0.20 0.77
N GLU A 132 12.60 1.20 1.06
CA GLU A 132 14.05 1.03 0.99
C GLU A 132 14.53 -0.12 1.88
N GLU A 133 13.96 -0.26 3.07
CA GLU A 133 14.36 -1.30 4.01
C GLU A 133 13.97 -2.71 3.57
N ILE A 134 12.87 -2.86 2.81
CA ILE A 134 12.45 -4.18 2.35
C ILE A 134 13.07 -4.56 1.00
N LEU A 135 13.67 -3.63 0.30
CA LEU A 135 14.43 -3.91 -0.92
C LEU A 135 15.84 -4.44 -0.58
#